data_0e97aa8edd5141ba73a8c6fa26231d67
#
_entry.id   0e97aa8edd5141ba73a8c6fa26231d67
#
_cell.length_a   1.000
_cell.length_b   1.000
_cell.length_c   1.000
_cell.angle_alpha   90.00
_cell.angle_beta   90.00
_cell.angle_gamma   90.00
#
_symmetry.space_group_name_H-M   'P 1'
#
loop_
_entity.id
_entity.type
_entity.pdbx_description
1 polymer ?
#
loop_
_entity_poly.entity_id
_entity_poly.type
_entity_poly.pdbx_seq_one_letter_code
_entity_poly.pdbx_strand_id
1 'polypeptide(L)'
;MTQQYADHIVHTVTDSPYGPLTLVATDGVLSGLYMAEQRHRPLEETFGVPDPRPFTETLGQLAAYFDGELTEFDLPLRLNGTPFQRGVWAQLQRIPYGETRSYGELADALGKPAASRAVGLANGKNPISIIVPCHRVIGSTGSLIGYGGGLDRKQRLLAFEGADGAAGGGAHVPAAVLAPATLF
;
A
#
# COMPACT_ATOMS: atom_id res chain seq x y z
N MET A 1 36.77 1.97 13.87
CA MET A 1 35.85 3.11 13.76
C MET A 1 34.90 2.79 12.61
N THR A 2 33.74 2.24 12.90
CA THR A 2 32.69 1.94 11.90
C THR A 2 32.00 3.26 11.60
N GLN A 3 32.29 3.85 10.45
CA GLN A 3 31.59 5.03 9.95
C GLN A 3 30.16 4.57 9.65
N GLN A 4 29.22 4.94 10.51
CA GLN A 4 27.81 4.74 10.30
C GLN A 4 27.43 5.74 9.20
N TYR A 5 27.33 5.26 7.95
CA TYR A 5 26.75 6.07 6.86
C TYR A 5 25.29 6.29 7.26
N ALA A 6 24.93 7.54 7.52
CA ALA A 6 23.53 7.89 7.70
C ALA A 6 22.77 7.53 6.41
N ASP A 7 21.66 6.80 6.54
CA ASP A 7 20.80 6.46 5.41
C ASP A 7 20.46 7.75 4.63
N HIS A 8 20.70 7.74 3.32
CA HIS A 8 20.31 8.86 2.46
C HIS A 8 18.83 8.74 2.15
N ILE A 9 18.01 9.54 2.83
CA ILE A 9 16.56 9.53 2.72
C ILE A 9 16.10 10.71 1.88
N VAL A 10 15.29 10.43 0.87
CA VAL A 10 14.69 11.44 -0.01
C VAL A 10 13.21 11.13 -0.23
N HIS A 11 12.44 12.16 -0.62
CA HIS A 11 11.03 11.97 -0.91
C HIS A 11 10.56 12.78 -2.11
N THR A 12 9.39 12.39 -2.61
CA THR A 12 8.62 13.17 -3.58
C THR A 12 7.12 13.01 -3.29
N VAL A 13 6.32 13.93 -3.81
CA VAL A 13 4.86 13.86 -3.74
C VAL A 13 4.31 13.82 -5.15
N THR A 14 3.33 12.95 -5.39
CA THR A 14 2.61 12.85 -6.66
C THR A 14 1.11 12.81 -6.43
N ASP A 15 0.35 13.33 -7.39
CA ASP A 15 -1.10 13.20 -7.37
C ASP A 15 -1.54 11.79 -7.75
N SER A 16 -2.71 11.39 -7.25
CA SER A 16 -3.33 10.11 -7.60
C SER A 16 -4.86 10.21 -7.53
N PRO A 17 -5.61 9.23 -8.08
CA PRO A 17 -7.06 9.15 -7.91
C PRO A 17 -7.51 9.03 -6.45
N TYR A 18 -6.60 8.71 -5.55
CA TYR A 18 -6.84 8.55 -4.09
C TYR A 18 -6.31 9.72 -3.26
N GLY A 19 -5.94 10.83 -3.91
CA GLY A 19 -5.30 11.99 -3.30
C GLY A 19 -3.77 11.94 -3.39
N PRO A 20 -3.08 12.92 -2.79
CA PRO A 20 -1.63 12.99 -2.85
C PRO A 20 -0.97 11.76 -2.21
N LEU A 21 0.06 11.23 -2.88
CA LEU A 21 0.90 10.15 -2.39
C LEU A 21 2.30 10.70 -2.12
N THR A 22 2.81 10.44 -0.92
CA THR A 22 4.21 10.72 -0.57
C THR A 22 5.03 9.46 -0.71
N LEU A 23 6.03 9.49 -1.58
CA LEU A 23 6.98 8.41 -1.81
C LEU A 23 8.28 8.74 -1.06
N VAL A 24 8.84 7.75 -0.37
CA VAL A 24 10.10 7.87 0.35
C VAL A 24 11.06 6.80 -0.14
N ALA A 25 12.30 7.17 -0.41
CA ALA A 25 13.37 6.25 -0.76
C ALA A 25 14.52 6.37 0.25
N THR A 26 15.11 5.23 0.57
CA THR A 26 16.29 5.13 1.41
C THR A 26 17.40 4.49 0.59
N ASP A 27 18.52 5.18 0.42
CA ASP A 27 19.64 4.76 -0.44
C ASP A 27 19.19 4.38 -1.87
N GLY A 28 18.24 5.14 -2.42
CA GLY A 28 17.71 4.93 -3.77
C GLY A 28 16.65 3.83 -3.91
N VAL A 29 16.29 3.12 -2.82
CA VAL A 29 15.29 2.05 -2.82
C VAL A 29 14.00 2.53 -2.16
N LEU A 30 12.84 2.27 -2.76
CA LEU A 30 11.55 2.65 -2.20
C LEU A 30 11.36 2.02 -0.81
N SER A 31 11.16 2.87 0.19
CA SER A 31 11.00 2.49 1.60
C SER A 31 9.70 2.99 2.23
N GLY A 32 8.97 3.86 1.53
CA GLY A 32 7.68 4.37 1.96
C GLY A 32 6.80 4.83 0.80
N LEU A 33 5.50 4.60 0.93
CA LEU A 33 4.44 5.19 0.12
C LEU A 33 3.24 5.42 1.03
N TYR A 34 2.95 6.68 1.27
CA TYR A 34 1.93 7.09 2.22
C TYR A 34 0.86 7.95 1.56
N MET A 35 -0.39 7.69 1.89
CA MET A 35 -1.51 8.55 1.55
C MET A 35 -1.57 9.75 2.50
N ALA A 36 -2.17 10.85 2.06
CA ALA A 36 -2.52 11.93 2.96
C ALA A 36 -3.45 11.43 4.08
N GLU A 37 -3.23 11.89 5.32
CA GLU A 37 -4.01 11.50 6.50
C GLU A 37 -3.99 10.00 6.82
N GLN A 38 -2.99 9.27 6.31
CA GLN A 38 -2.85 7.85 6.61
C GLN A 38 -2.51 7.64 8.09
N ARG A 39 -3.23 6.70 8.72
CA ARG A 39 -2.90 6.25 10.07
C ARG A 39 -1.48 5.67 10.11
N HIS A 40 -0.71 5.98 11.13
CA HIS A 40 0.70 5.59 11.28
C HIS A 40 1.65 6.14 10.21
N ARG A 41 1.25 7.20 9.48
CA ARG A 41 2.17 7.94 8.63
C ARG A 41 3.26 8.57 9.51
N PRO A 42 4.55 8.37 9.19
CA PRO A 42 5.63 9.05 9.91
C PRO A 42 5.56 10.57 9.76
N LEU A 43 6.24 11.28 10.63
CA LEU A 43 6.35 12.74 10.54
C LEU A 43 7.12 13.13 9.28
N GLU A 44 6.72 14.21 8.62
CA GLU A 44 7.32 14.68 7.37
C GLU A 44 8.81 14.96 7.47
N GLU A 45 9.27 15.43 8.61
CA GLU A 45 10.69 15.67 8.90
C GLU A 45 11.57 14.41 8.80
N THR A 46 10.96 13.21 8.85
CA THR A 46 11.67 11.93 8.71
C THR A 46 11.83 11.49 7.26
N PHE A 47 11.22 12.17 6.30
CA PHE A 47 11.24 11.81 4.87
C PHE A 47 12.49 12.33 4.13
N GLY A 48 13.39 13.01 4.82
CA GLY A 48 14.61 13.54 4.23
C GLY A 48 14.35 14.73 3.30
N VAL A 49 15.21 14.91 2.31
CA VAL A 49 15.13 16.06 1.39
C VAL A 49 14.29 15.74 0.15
N PRO A 50 13.63 16.74 -0.47
CA PRO A 50 12.91 16.52 -1.73
C PRO A 50 13.88 16.16 -2.86
N ASP A 51 13.66 15.01 -3.49
CA ASP A 51 14.39 14.57 -4.69
C ASP A 51 13.55 13.56 -5.48
N PRO A 52 13.01 13.91 -6.66
CA PRO A 52 12.16 13.00 -7.43
C PRO A 52 12.93 11.93 -8.22
N ARG A 53 14.24 12.06 -8.38
CA ARG A 53 15.05 11.23 -9.28
C ARG A 53 14.96 9.72 -9.01
N PRO A 54 14.98 9.23 -7.75
CA PRO A 54 14.90 7.80 -7.49
C PRO A 54 13.54 7.17 -7.78
N PHE A 55 12.50 7.96 -8.03
CA PHE A 55 11.11 7.49 -8.13
C PHE A 55 10.60 7.32 -9.56
N THR A 56 11.41 7.56 -10.57
CA THR A 56 10.98 7.51 -11.99
C THR A 56 10.27 6.20 -12.33
N GLU A 57 10.87 5.06 -11.98
CA GLU A 57 10.29 3.74 -12.23
C GLU A 57 9.02 3.53 -11.40
N THR A 58 9.04 3.89 -10.12
CA THR A 58 7.87 3.77 -9.23
C THR A 58 6.69 4.61 -9.74
N LEU A 59 6.94 5.84 -10.16
CA LEU A 59 5.92 6.72 -10.71
C LEU A 59 5.33 6.18 -12.02
N GLY A 60 6.18 5.62 -12.89
CA GLY A 60 5.74 4.96 -14.13
C GLY A 60 4.82 3.77 -13.86
N GLN A 61 5.20 2.90 -12.92
CA GLN A 61 4.38 1.74 -12.55
C GLN A 61 3.09 2.13 -11.82
N LEU A 62 3.11 3.15 -10.95
CA LEU A 62 1.90 3.67 -10.32
C LEU A 62 0.93 4.26 -11.35
N ALA A 63 1.42 5.01 -12.34
CA ALA A 63 0.60 5.54 -13.42
C ALA A 63 -0.05 4.38 -14.21
N ALA A 64 0.71 3.39 -14.64
CA ALA A 64 0.19 2.21 -15.35
C ALA A 64 -0.82 1.42 -14.51
N TYR A 65 -0.60 1.30 -13.19
CA TYR A 65 -1.57 0.68 -12.28
C TYR A 65 -2.88 1.46 -12.24
N PHE A 66 -2.84 2.79 -12.08
CA PHE A 66 -4.05 3.61 -12.02
C PHE A 66 -4.77 3.72 -13.38
N ASP A 67 -4.06 3.51 -14.49
CA ASP A 67 -4.64 3.41 -15.83
C ASP A 67 -5.22 2.01 -16.12
N GLY A 68 -5.07 1.06 -15.19
CA GLY A 68 -5.55 -0.33 -15.33
C GLY A 68 -4.69 -1.20 -16.26
N GLU A 69 -3.49 -0.75 -16.60
CA GLU A 69 -2.55 -1.43 -17.48
C GLU A 69 -1.57 -2.35 -16.73
N LEU A 70 -1.38 -2.12 -15.42
CA LEU A 70 -0.48 -2.89 -14.57
C LEU A 70 -1.26 -3.54 -13.43
N THR A 71 -1.07 -4.83 -13.22
CA THR A 71 -1.68 -5.61 -12.12
C THR A 71 -0.66 -6.09 -11.09
N GLU A 72 0.61 -6.06 -11.41
CA GLU A 72 1.70 -6.51 -10.56
C GLU A 72 2.86 -5.51 -10.63
N PHE A 73 3.34 -5.06 -9.47
CA PHE A 73 4.49 -4.16 -9.37
C PHE A 73 5.78 -4.96 -9.36
N ASP A 74 6.76 -4.54 -10.15
CA ASP A 74 8.13 -5.07 -10.18
C ASP A 74 9.11 -3.98 -9.75
N LEU A 75 9.26 -3.82 -8.45
CA LEU A 75 10.07 -2.76 -7.82
C LEU A 75 10.89 -3.34 -6.67
N PRO A 76 12.16 -2.94 -6.52
CA PRO A 76 12.89 -3.22 -5.29
C PRO A 76 12.27 -2.45 -4.12
N LEU A 77 11.99 -3.14 -3.02
CA LEU A 77 11.37 -2.55 -1.83
C LEU A 77 12.26 -2.73 -0.61
N ARG A 78 12.39 -1.68 0.19
CA ARG A 78 13.03 -1.72 1.50
C ARG A 78 11.96 -1.66 2.60
N LEU A 79 11.59 -2.82 3.13
CA LEU A 79 10.56 -2.96 4.16
C LEU A 79 11.22 -3.00 5.55
N ASN A 80 11.25 -1.86 6.22
CA ASN A 80 11.79 -1.73 7.57
C ASN A 80 10.70 -2.05 8.60
N GLY A 81 10.93 -3.09 9.40
CA GLY A 81 9.99 -3.52 10.43
C GLY A 81 10.53 -4.70 11.22
N THR A 82 9.76 -5.15 12.21
CA THR A 82 10.08 -6.36 12.97
C THR A 82 10.04 -7.60 12.06
N PRO A 83 10.68 -8.72 12.43
CA PRO A 83 10.58 -9.98 11.67
C PRO A 83 9.13 -10.40 11.42
N PHE A 84 8.24 -10.24 12.40
CA PHE A 84 6.82 -10.55 12.25
C PHE A 84 6.13 -9.63 11.24
N GLN A 85 6.36 -8.31 11.31
CA GLN A 85 5.82 -7.35 10.35
C GLN A 85 6.28 -7.66 8.92
N ARG A 86 7.57 -7.89 8.72
CA ARG A 86 8.11 -8.26 7.41
C ARG A 86 7.50 -9.56 6.88
N GLY A 87 7.27 -10.55 7.76
CA GLY A 87 6.57 -11.79 7.41
C GLY A 87 5.14 -11.54 6.93
N VAL A 88 4.39 -10.68 7.63
CA VAL A 88 3.04 -10.27 7.20
C VAL A 88 3.10 -9.57 5.85
N TRP A 89 3.96 -8.57 5.68
CA TRP A 89 4.07 -7.83 4.41
C TRP A 89 4.51 -8.71 3.23
N ALA A 90 5.34 -9.72 3.48
CA ALA A 90 5.66 -10.73 2.46
C ALA A 90 4.44 -11.56 2.05
N GLN A 91 3.52 -11.88 2.97
CA GLN A 91 2.26 -12.53 2.63
C GLN A 91 1.32 -11.59 1.86
N LEU A 92 1.28 -10.30 2.20
CA LEU A 92 0.47 -9.32 1.45
C LEU A 92 0.87 -9.29 -0.03
N GLN A 93 2.16 -9.28 -0.33
CA GLN A 93 2.69 -9.24 -1.71
C GLN A 93 2.31 -10.48 -2.54
N ARG A 94 1.85 -11.56 -1.89
CA ARG A 94 1.38 -12.78 -2.55
C ARG A 94 -0.11 -12.77 -2.90
N ILE A 95 -0.85 -11.75 -2.43
CA ILE A 95 -2.28 -11.63 -2.75
C ILE A 95 -2.40 -11.04 -4.15
N PRO A 96 -2.92 -11.79 -5.13
CA PRO A 96 -3.03 -11.31 -6.49
C PRO A 96 -3.98 -10.11 -6.63
N TYR A 97 -3.80 -9.35 -7.70
CA TYR A 97 -4.73 -8.31 -8.13
C TYR A 97 -6.15 -8.90 -8.29
N GLY A 98 -7.14 -8.19 -7.74
CA GLY A 98 -8.54 -8.64 -7.80
C GLY A 98 -8.90 -9.74 -6.80
N GLU A 99 -7.98 -10.17 -5.94
CA GLU A 99 -8.26 -11.15 -4.89
C GLU A 99 -8.16 -10.54 -3.50
N THR A 100 -8.79 -11.20 -2.54
CA THR A 100 -8.72 -10.84 -1.13
C THR A 100 -8.33 -12.03 -0.26
N ARG A 101 -7.80 -11.75 0.91
CA ARG A 101 -7.54 -12.74 1.97
C ARG A 101 -8.05 -12.18 3.29
N SER A 102 -8.48 -13.06 4.19
CA SER A 102 -8.81 -12.65 5.54
C SER A 102 -7.57 -12.55 6.43
N TYR A 103 -7.67 -11.80 7.53
CA TYR A 103 -6.61 -11.76 8.55
C TYR A 103 -6.29 -13.14 9.12
N GLY A 104 -7.30 -14.02 9.22
CA GLY A 104 -7.14 -15.42 9.66
C GLY A 104 -6.30 -16.22 8.68
N GLU A 105 -6.62 -16.18 7.38
CA GLU A 105 -5.86 -16.89 6.34
C GLU A 105 -4.39 -16.45 6.31
N LEU A 106 -4.11 -15.16 6.52
CA LEU A 106 -2.73 -14.68 6.63
C LEU A 106 -2.03 -15.20 7.89
N ALA A 107 -2.75 -15.27 9.02
CA ALA A 107 -2.23 -15.84 10.26
C ALA A 107 -1.91 -17.34 10.11
N ASP A 108 -2.78 -18.09 9.44
CA ASP A 108 -2.57 -19.51 9.12
C ASP A 108 -1.35 -19.69 8.20
N ALA A 109 -1.22 -18.88 7.16
CA ALA A 109 -0.09 -18.91 6.23
C ALA A 109 1.26 -18.60 6.93
N LEU A 110 1.23 -17.85 8.03
CA LEU A 110 2.39 -17.58 8.88
C LEU A 110 2.66 -18.68 9.93
N GLY A 111 1.84 -19.74 9.96
CA GLY A 111 1.92 -20.78 10.98
C GLY A 111 1.52 -20.29 12.39
N LYS A 112 0.71 -19.23 12.47
CA LYS A 112 0.31 -18.56 13.72
C LYS A 112 -1.20 -18.29 13.74
N PRO A 113 -2.06 -19.31 13.71
CA PRO A 113 -3.52 -19.15 13.53
C PRO A 113 -4.19 -18.27 14.59
N ALA A 114 -3.64 -18.19 15.79
CA ALA A 114 -4.13 -17.33 16.86
C ALA A 114 -3.72 -15.84 16.72
N ALA A 115 -2.90 -15.50 15.72
CA ALA A 115 -2.28 -14.19 15.60
C ALA A 115 -3.05 -13.18 14.72
N SER A 116 -4.33 -13.41 14.40
CA SER A 116 -5.11 -12.55 13.47
C SER A 116 -5.10 -11.06 13.87
N ARG A 117 -5.17 -10.76 15.18
CA ARG A 117 -5.07 -9.37 15.68
C ARG A 117 -3.68 -8.76 15.43
N ALA A 118 -2.63 -9.52 15.67
CA ALA A 118 -1.25 -9.07 15.42
C ALA A 118 -1.00 -8.88 13.92
N VAL A 119 -1.57 -9.75 13.08
CA VAL A 119 -1.57 -9.58 11.61
C VAL A 119 -2.28 -8.28 11.23
N GLY A 120 -3.44 -7.99 11.81
CA GLY A 120 -4.17 -6.74 11.58
C GLY A 120 -3.36 -5.50 11.95
N LEU A 121 -2.66 -5.52 13.08
CA LEU A 121 -1.77 -4.43 13.50
C LEU A 121 -0.57 -4.26 12.54
N ALA A 122 0.05 -5.37 12.13
CA ALA A 122 1.15 -5.33 11.16
C ALA A 122 0.69 -4.85 9.78
N ASN A 123 -0.49 -5.28 9.32
CA ASN A 123 -1.14 -4.81 8.11
C ASN A 123 -1.34 -3.30 8.14
N GLY A 124 -1.85 -2.75 9.25
CA GLY A 124 -2.07 -1.32 9.43
C GLY A 124 -0.77 -0.49 9.50
N LYS A 125 0.36 -1.12 9.76
CA LYS A 125 1.70 -0.51 9.80
C LYS A 125 2.50 -0.70 8.50
N ASN A 126 1.87 -1.20 7.44
CA ASN A 126 2.49 -1.31 6.13
C ASN A 126 3.07 0.05 5.69
N PRO A 127 4.39 0.15 5.44
CA PRO A 127 5.01 1.42 5.06
C PRO A 127 4.85 1.77 3.58
N ILE A 128 4.45 0.82 2.71
CA ILE A 128 4.37 1.01 1.26
C ILE A 128 2.96 0.64 0.79
N SER A 129 2.00 1.54 1.03
CA SER A 129 0.60 1.34 0.64
C SER A 129 0.45 1.13 -0.87
N ILE A 130 -0.60 0.45 -1.30
CA ILE A 130 -0.93 0.11 -2.70
C ILE A 130 0.01 -0.93 -3.27
N ILE A 131 1.31 -0.67 -3.34
CA ILE A 131 2.34 -1.60 -3.89
C ILE A 131 2.43 -2.86 -3.04
N VAL A 132 2.49 -2.71 -1.70
CA VAL A 132 2.26 -3.81 -0.77
C VAL A 132 0.77 -3.77 -0.40
N PRO A 133 -0.07 -4.70 -0.90
CA PRO A 133 -1.51 -4.51 -1.01
C PRO A 133 -2.28 -4.81 0.28
N CYS A 134 -2.04 -4.03 1.34
CA CYS A 134 -2.76 -4.17 2.61
C CYS A 134 -4.28 -3.92 2.48
N HIS A 135 -4.72 -3.26 1.41
CA HIS A 135 -6.14 -3.08 1.10
C HIS A 135 -6.84 -4.40 0.71
N ARG A 136 -6.10 -5.43 0.26
CA ARG A 136 -6.64 -6.75 -0.12
C ARG A 136 -6.92 -7.66 1.08
N VAL A 137 -6.75 -7.18 2.32
CA VAL A 137 -7.03 -7.96 3.53
C VAL A 137 -8.35 -7.50 4.13
N ILE A 138 -9.27 -8.45 4.33
CA ILE A 138 -10.65 -8.22 4.79
C ILE A 138 -10.95 -9.04 6.05
N GLY A 139 -12.08 -8.76 6.69
CA GLY A 139 -12.60 -9.60 7.78
C GLY A 139 -13.02 -10.98 7.28
N SER A 140 -13.09 -11.96 8.18
CA SER A 140 -13.48 -13.35 7.86
C SER A 140 -14.91 -13.49 7.28
N THR A 141 -15.76 -12.50 7.54
CA THR A 141 -17.13 -12.42 6.99
C THR A 141 -17.23 -11.58 5.72
N GLY A 142 -16.11 -11.18 5.11
CA GLY A 142 -16.06 -10.27 3.98
C GLY A 142 -16.17 -8.79 4.35
N SER A 143 -16.24 -8.46 5.65
CA SER A 143 -16.37 -7.07 6.11
C SER A 143 -15.10 -6.26 5.86
N LEU A 144 -15.27 -5.01 5.41
CA LEU A 144 -14.17 -4.06 5.28
C LEU A 144 -13.81 -3.52 6.66
N ILE A 145 -12.69 -3.95 7.19
CA ILE A 145 -12.16 -3.49 8.48
C ILE A 145 -10.68 -3.15 8.35
N GLY A 146 -10.23 -2.19 9.12
CA GLY A 146 -8.82 -1.88 9.31
C GLY A 146 -8.06 -1.51 8.03
N TYR A 147 -7.98 -0.22 7.71
CA TYR A 147 -7.10 0.28 6.67
C TYR A 147 -6.51 1.64 7.09
N GLY A 148 -5.19 1.77 6.97
CA GLY A 148 -4.49 2.99 7.36
C GLY A 148 -4.90 4.22 6.54
N GLY A 149 -5.24 4.05 5.27
CA GLY A 149 -5.73 5.09 4.37
C GLY A 149 -7.23 5.39 4.47
N GLY A 150 -7.96 4.73 5.39
CA GLY A 150 -9.42 4.87 5.55
C GLY A 150 -10.23 3.86 4.73
N LEU A 151 -11.38 3.47 5.26
CA LEU A 151 -12.23 2.42 4.64
C LEU A 151 -12.78 2.83 3.27
N ASP A 152 -13.05 4.10 3.04
CA ASP A 152 -13.48 4.60 1.74
C ASP A 152 -12.44 4.31 0.65
N ARG A 153 -11.18 4.67 0.88
CA ARG A 153 -10.09 4.38 -0.06
C ARG A 153 -9.88 2.87 -0.25
N LYS A 154 -10.02 2.09 0.81
CA LYS A 154 -9.94 0.62 0.73
C LYS A 154 -11.02 0.05 -0.18
N GLN A 155 -12.27 0.47 0.02
CA GLN A 155 -13.39 0.05 -0.81
C GLN A 155 -13.18 0.43 -2.28
N ARG A 156 -12.73 1.66 -2.55
CA ARG A 156 -12.46 2.14 -3.91
C ARG A 156 -11.32 1.37 -4.58
N LEU A 157 -10.24 1.04 -3.85
CA LEU A 157 -9.15 0.21 -4.38
C LEU A 157 -9.61 -1.20 -4.71
N LEU A 158 -10.40 -1.84 -3.84
CA LEU A 158 -10.95 -3.17 -4.10
C LEU A 158 -11.91 -3.16 -5.29
N ALA A 159 -12.78 -2.16 -5.40
CA ALA A 159 -13.67 -2.00 -6.54
C ALA A 159 -12.90 -1.75 -7.85
N PHE A 160 -11.86 -0.93 -7.81
CA PHE A 160 -10.96 -0.69 -8.94
C PHE A 160 -10.28 -1.97 -9.42
N GLU A 161 -9.85 -2.83 -8.51
CA GLU A 161 -9.23 -4.11 -8.82
C GLU A 161 -10.25 -5.21 -9.19
N GLY A 162 -11.57 -4.94 -9.12
CA GLY A 162 -12.61 -5.94 -9.36
C GLY A 162 -12.77 -6.99 -8.26
N ALA A 163 -12.28 -6.69 -7.04
CA ALA A 163 -12.36 -7.56 -5.87
C ALA A 163 -13.61 -7.32 -5.00
N ASP A 164 -14.53 -6.48 -5.44
CA ASP A 164 -15.74 -6.05 -4.73
C ASP A 164 -16.81 -7.14 -4.62
N GLY A 165 -16.68 -8.25 -5.35
CA GLY A 165 -17.60 -9.41 -5.26
C GLY A 165 -17.62 -10.15 -3.93
N ALA A 166 -16.73 -9.81 -2.99
CA ALA A 166 -16.67 -10.40 -1.66
C ALA A 166 -17.54 -9.67 -0.61
N ALA A 167 -18.03 -8.48 -0.91
CA ALA A 167 -18.91 -7.71 -0.04
C ALA A 167 -20.11 -7.20 -0.85
N GLY A 168 -21.20 -7.95 -0.82
CA GLY A 168 -22.54 -7.65 -1.37
C GLY A 168 -22.72 -6.36 -2.15
N GLY A 169 -22.81 -6.46 -3.49
CA GLY A 169 -23.59 -5.55 -4.32
C GLY A 169 -23.12 -4.10 -4.44
N GLY A 170 -21.92 -3.86 -4.93
CA GLY A 170 -21.49 -2.51 -5.36
C GLY A 170 -21.30 -2.48 -6.88
N ALA A 171 -21.97 -1.53 -7.56
CA ALA A 171 -21.88 -1.36 -9.00
C ALA A 171 -20.43 -1.09 -9.44
N HIS A 172 -20.00 -1.80 -10.48
CA HIS A 172 -18.77 -1.50 -11.22
C HIS A 172 -18.76 -0.01 -11.61
N VAL A 173 -17.83 0.73 -11.05
CA VAL A 173 -17.58 2.11 -11.44
C VAL A 173 -16.55 2.07 -12.58
N PRO A 174 -16.91 2.43 -13.81
CA PRO A 174 -15.98 2.45 -14.93
C PRO A 174 -14.82 3.40 -14.65
N ALA A 175 -13.61 3.06 -15.08
CA ALA A 175 -12.40 3.86 -14.92
C ALA A 175 -12.53 5.33 -15.37
N ALA A 176 -13.47 5.62 -16.27
CA ALA A 176 -13.79 6.96 -16.76
C ALA A 176 -14.32 7.93 -15.67
N VAL A 177 -14.77 7.44 -14.52
CA VAL A 177 -15.25 8.28 -13.39
C VAL A 177 -14.11 8.71 -12.47
N LEU A 178 -12.93 8.15 -12.65
CA LEU A 178 -11.72 8.43 -11.84
C LEU A 178 -10.79 9.47 -12.49
N ALA A 179 -11.20 10.07 -13.60
CA ALA A 179 -10.43 11.15 -14.23
C ALA A 179 -10.38 12.36 -13.26
N PRO A 180 -9.21 12.99 -13.06
CA PRO A 180 -9.11 14.21 -12.27
C PRO A 180 -10.01 15.28 -12.91
N ALA A 181 -10.78 15.98 -12.09
CA ALA A 181 -11.49 17.17 -12.53
C ALA A 181 -10.45 18.17 -13.06
N THR A 182 -10.51 18.42 -14.36
CA THR A 182 -9.69 19.47 -14.99
C THR A 182 -10.17 20.79 -14.39
N LEU A 183 -9.35 21.38 -13.54
CA LEU A 183 -9.54 22.75 -13.07
C LEU A 183 -9.22 23.70 -14.24
N PHE A 184 -10.24 24.38 -14.71
CA PHE A 184 -10.09 25.61 -15.48
C PHE A 184 -9.71 26.75 -14.56
#